data_0d7a5dc14df8cd4938441b4877f30f08
#
_entry.id   0d7a5dc14df8cd4938441b4877f30f08
#
_cell.length_a   1.000
_cell.length_b   1.000
_cell.length_c   1.000
_cell.angle_alpha   90.00
_cell.angle_beta   90.00
_cell.angle_gamma   90.00
#
_symmetry.space_group_name_H-M   'P 1'
#
loop_
_entity.id
_entity.type
_entity.pdbx_description
1 polymer ?
#
loop_
_entity_poly.entity_id
_entity_poly.type
_entity_poly.pdbx_seq_one_letter_code
_entity_poly.pdbx_strand_id
1 'polypeptide(L)'
;MSRNKKILMVDDDARMRELLQRYLTEQGFDIKAVSDSAEMDTALESEQFDLFVLDLMLPGEDGLAICRRLRGNNVTTPIIMLTARGDEVDRIIGLEMGA
;
A
#
# COMPACT_ATOMS: atom_id res chain seq x y z
N MET A 1 4.99 22.56 13.24
CA MET A 1 4.84 21.24 13.63
C MET A 1 4.39 20.35 12.50
N SER A 2 5.10 19.36 12.22
CA SER A 2 4.78 18.51 11.10
C SER A 2 4.05 17.26 11.61
N ARG A 3 3.05 16.84 10.87
CA ARG A 3 2.43 15.59 11.20
C ARG A 3 3.12 14.47 10.44
N ASN A 4 2.98 13.27 10.97
CA ASN A 4 3.58 12.11 10.34
C ASN A 4 2.94 11.85 8.99
N LYS A 5 3.73 11.32 8.07
CA LYS A 5 3.20 10.88 6.80
C LYS A 5 2.32 9.66 7.02
N LYS A 6 1.24 9.60 6.28
CA LYS A 6 0.27 8.52 6.39
C LYS A 6 0.41 7.58 5.22
N ILE A 7 0.55 6.31 5.53
CA ILE A 7 0.74 5.27 4.52
C ILE A 7 -0.41 4.28 4.61
N LEU A 8 -1.00 3.97 3.48
CA LEU A 8 -2.00 2.92 3.39
C LEU A 8 -1.36 1.72 2.72
N MET A 9 -1.35 0.60 3.41
CA MET A 9 -0.77 -0.63 2.89
C MET A 9 -1.84 -1.65 2.63
N VAL A 10 -1.81 -2.29 1.47
CA VAL A 10 -2.75 -3.33 1.11
C VAL A 10 -1.99 -4.61 0.84
N ASP A 11 -2.19 -5.61 1.67
CA ASP A 11 -1.49 -6.88 1.55
C ASP A 11 -2.35 -7.94 2.23
N ASP A 12 -2.61 -9.04 1.54
CA ASP A 12 -3.48 -10.08 2.10
C ASP A 12 -2.75 -10.98 3.09
N ASP A 13 -1.43 -10.85 3.22
CA ASP A 13 -0.65 -11.64 4.14
C ASP A 13 -0.60 -10.93 5.49
N ALA A 14 -1.24 -11.53 6.50
CA ALA A 14 -1.31 -10.91 7.82
C ALA A 14 0.07 -10.72 8.44
N ARG A 15 0.98 -11.66 8.22
CA ARG A 15 2.32 -11.54 8.78
C ARG A 15 3.08 -10.38 8.17
N MET A 16 2.94 -10.20 6.87
CA MET A 16 3.60 -9.11 6.19
C MET A 16 3.01 -7.77 6.63
N ARG A 17 1.69 -7.71 6.78
CA ARG A 17 1.07 -6.48 7.27
C ARG A 17 1.62 -6.11 8.65
N GLU A 18 1.70 -7.09 9.54
CA GLU A 18 2.16 -6.84 10.89
C GLU A 18 3.62 -6.39 10.89
N LEU A 19 4.44 -7.07 10.12
CA LEU A 19 5.86 -6.77 10.07
C LEU A 19 6.14 -5.38 9.53
N LEU A 20 5.54 -5.06 8.39
CA LEU A 20 5.77 -3.74 7.80
C LEU A 20 5.14 -2.64 8.61
N GLN A 21 3.98 -2.90 9.21
CA GLN A 21 3.36 -1.90 10.05
C GLN A 21 4.23 -1.55 11.23
N ARG A 22 4.81 -2.57 11.86
CA ARG A 22 5.72 -2.32 12.98
C ARG A 22 6.95 -1.55 12.53
N TYR A 23 7.55 -2.00 11.46
CA TYR A 23 8.78 -1.37 10.98
C TYR A 23 8.56 0.09 10.62
N LEU A 24 7.53 0.35 9.85
CA LEU A 24 7.29 1.71 9.36
C LEU A 24 6.81 2.63 10.48
N THR A 25 6.08 2.07 11.45
CA THR A 25 5.70 2.87 12.61
C THR A 25 6.94 3.30 13.38
N GLU A 26 7.91 2.42 13.50
CA GLU A 26 9.17 2.76 14.17
C GLU A 26 9.93 3.83 13.43
N GLN A 27 9.72 3.95 12.13
CA GLN A 27 10.37 4.98 11.33
C GLN A 27 9.62 6.31 11.37
N GLY A 28 8.53 6.37 12.09
CA GLY A 28 7.82 7.63 12.26
C GLY A 28 6.62 7.82 11.35
N PHE A 29 6.18 6.78 10.67
CA PHE A 29 5.03 6.89 9.79
C PHE A 29 3.75 6.44 10.48
N ASP A 30 2.63 7.00 10.06
CA ASP A 30 1.31 6.49 10.44
C ASP A 30 0.88 5.50 9.40
N ILE A 31 0.63 4.26 9.83
CA ILE A 31 0.32 3.17 8.90
C ILE A 31 -1.09 2.67 9.15
N LYS A 32 -1.84 2.53 8.07
CA LYS A 32 -3.08 1.78 8.10
C LYS A 32 -2.91 0.61 7.16
N ALA A 33 -3.07 -0.60 7.69
CA ALA A 33 -2.86 -1.82 6.91
C ALA A 33 -4.21 -2.51 6.71
N VAL A 34 -4.51 -2.85 5.47
CA VAL A 34 -5.74 -3.52 5.12
C VAL A 34 -5.42 -4.73 4.26
N SER A 35 -6.39 -5.62 4.10
CA SER A 35 -6.13 -6.91 3.47
C SER A 35 -6.58 -6.99 2.02
N ASP A 36 -7.43 -6.09 1.56
CA ASP A 36 -7.92 -6.17 0.18
C ASP A 36 -8.38 -4.79 -0.29
N SER A 37 -8.79 -4.73 -1.55
CA SER A 37 -9.16 -3.45 -2.14
C SER A 37 -10.48 -2.92 -1.58
N ALA A 38 -11.37 -3.78 -1.12
CA ALA A 38 -12.61 -3.31 -0.52
C ALA A 38 -12.32 -2.56 0.77
N GLU A 39 -11.43 -3.09 1.60
CA GLU A 39 -11.04 -2.39 2.81
C GLU A 39 -10.28 -1.12 2.49
N MET A 40 -9.47 -1.14 1.43
CA MET A 40 -8.78 0.05 0.98
C MET A 40 -9.76 1.15 0.62
N ASP A 41 -10.79 0.80 -0.15
CA ASP A 41 -11.77 1.79 -0.58
C ASP A 41 -12.49 2.40 0.62
N THR A 42 -12.81 1.59 1.61
CA THR A 42 -13.43 2.09 2.83
C THR A 42 -12.53 3.09 3.54
N ALA A 43 -11.25 2.77 3.63
CA ALA A 43 -10.29 3.68 4.27
C ALA A 43 -10.20 5.00 3.51
N LEU A 44 -10.23 4.95 2.18
CA LEU A 44 -10.11 6.15 1.37
C LEU A 44 -11.31 7.06 1.50
N GLU A 45 -12.45 6.53 1.92
CA GLU A 45 -13.63 7.35 2.11
C GLU A 45 -13.50 8.31 3.28
N SER A 46 -12.67 7.97 4.26
CA SER A 46 -12.59 8.77 5.47
C SER A 46 -11.23 9.37 5.75
N GLU A 47 -10.19 8.96 5.02
CA GLU A 47 -8.83 9.42 5.31
C GLU A 47 -8.10 9.69 4.01
N GLN A 48 -7.09 10.56 4.12
CA GLN A 48 -6.18 10.81 3.03
C GLN A 48 -4.82 10.26 3.39
N PHE A 49 -4.11 9.78 2.38
CA PHE A 49 -2.81 9.16 2.58
C PHE A 49 -1.77 9.81 1.70
N ASP A 50 -0.53 9.76 2.16
CA ASP A 50 0.59 10.35 1.44
C ASP A 50 1.28 9.34 0.54
N LEU A 51 1.04 8.05 0.78
CA LEU A 51 1.70 6.98 0.04
C LEU A 51 0.86 5.74 0.12
N PHE A 52 0.77 5.01 -0.98
CA PHE A 52 0.16 3.69 -1.00
C PHE A 52 1.23 2.64 -1.19
N VAL A 53 1.14 1.55 -0.43
CA VAL A 53 2.00 0.39 -0.60
C VAL A 53 1.08 -0.77 -0.94
N LEU A 54 1.19 -1.29 -2.14
CA LEU A 54 0.28 -2.31 -2.65
C LEU A 54 1.02 -3.60 -2.93
N ASP A 55 0.45 -4.71 -2.50
CA ASP A 55 0.95 -6.02 -2.88
C ASP A 55 0.56 -6.30 -4.32
N LEU A 56 1.54 -6.64 -5.14
CA LEU A 56 1.28 -6.92 -6.54
C LEU A 56 0.40 -8.15 -6.72
N MET A 57 0.50 -9.10 -5.82
CA MET A 57 -0.13 -10.41 -5.96
C MET A 57 -1.40 -10.57 -5.13
N LEU A 58 -2.20 -9.53 -5.03
CA LEU A 58 -3.44 -9.62 -4.28
C LEU A 58 -4.47 -10.50 -5.01
N PRO A 59 -5.25 -11.28 -4.27
CA PRO A 59 -6.35 -12.01 -4.89
C PRO A 59 -7.45 -11.03 -5.27
N GLY A 60 -8.20 -11.39 -6.30
CA GLY A 60 -9.25 -10.51 -6.79
C GLY A 60 -8.66 -9.36 -7.58
N GLU A 61 -8.79 -8.16 -7.07
CA GLU A 61 -8.21 -7.00 -7.74
C GLU A 61 -6.75 -6.87 -7.30
N ASP A 62 -5.82 -7.17 -8.19
CA ASP A 62 -4.41 -7.16 -7.85
C ASP A 62 -3.86 -5.73 -7.81
N GLY A 63 -2.58 -5.61 -7.42
CA GLY A 63 -1.98 -4.30 -7.23
C GLY A 63 -1.96 -3.45 -8.47
N LEU A 64 -1.73 -4.05 -9.63
CA LEU A 64 -1.73 -3.28 -10.87
C LEU A 64 -3.11 -2.78 -11.22
N ALA A 65 -4.13 -3.61 -11.01
CA ALA A 65 -5.50 -3.21 -11.28
C ALA A 65 -5.92 -2.07 -10.36
N ILE A 66 -5.55 -2.16 -9.09
CA ILE A 66 -5.84 -1.08 -8.15
C ILE A 66 -5.17 0.21 -8.60
N CYS A 67 -3.92 0.12 -9.02
CA CYS A 67 -3.18 1.29 -9.45
C CYS A 67 -3.87 1.96 -10.64
N ARG A 68 -4.27 1.16 -11.62
CA ARG A 68 -4.95 1.70 -12.80
C ARG A 68 -6.26 2.38 -12.41
N ARG A 69 -7.00 1.76 -11.50
CA ARG A 69 -8.27 2.31 -11.06
C ARG A 69 -8.07 3.65 -10.35
N LEU A 70 -7.07 3.72 -9.48
CA LEU A 70 -6.80 4.96 -8.77
C LEU A 70 -6.39 6.07 -9.73
N ARG A 71 -5.52 5.75 -10.69
CA ARG A 71 -5.09 6.77 -11.65
C ARG A 71 -6.24 7.20 -12.54
N GLY A 72 -7.13 6.28 -12.87
CA GLY A 72 -8.32 6.61 -13.64
C GLY A 72 -9.26 7.54 -12.89
N ASN A 73 -9.19 7.54 -11.57
CA ASN A 73 -10.00 8.42 -10.74
C ASN A 73 -9.24 9.65 -10.30
N ASN A 74 -8.15 9.95 -10.97
CA ASN A 74 -7.34 11.15 -10.73
C ASN A 74 -6.66 11.18 -9.36
N VAL A 75 -6.44 10.01 -8.79
CA VAL A 75 -5.66 9.91 -7.56
C VAL A 75 -4.19 9.94 -7.95
N THR A 76 -3.46 10.90 -7.41
CA THR A 76 -2.06 11.09 -7.79
C THR A 76 -1.08 10.69 -6.70
N THR A 77 -1.57 10.15 -5.60
CA THR A 77 -0.73 9.70 -4.51
C THR A 77 0.30 8.69 -5.02
N PRO A 78 1.57 8.83 -4.62
CA PRO A 78 2.59 7.87 -5.04
C PRO A 78 2.27 6.45 -4.59
N ILE A 79 2.64 5.48 -5.40
CA ILE A 79 2.35 4.08 -5.14
C ILE A 79 3.63 3.28 -5.24
N ILE A 80 3.89 2.46 -4.23
CA ILE A 80 4.99 1.51 -4.25
C ILE A 80 4.39 0.12 -4.33
N MET A 81 4.87 -0.67 -5.26
CA MET A 81 4.44 -2.05 -5.40
C MET A 81 5.39 -2.97 -4.68
N LEU A 82 4.83 -3.86 -3.89
CA LEU A 82 5.60 -4.92 -3.26
C LEU A 82 5.42 -6.18 -4.06
N THR A 83 6.51 -6.91 -4.25
CA THR A 83 6.40 -8.23 -4.83
C THR A 83 7.29 -9.16 -4.02
N ALA A 84 6.69 -10.22 -3.53
CA ALA A 84 7.40 -11.26 -2.82
C ALA A 84 7.26 -12.52 -3.64
N ARG A 85 8.29 -12.86 -4.37
CA ARG A 85 8.24 -14.03 -5.20
C ARG A 85 9.21 -15.05 -4.68
N GLY A 86 8.69 -16.25 -4.51
CA GLY A 86 9.52 -17.32 -4.04
C GLY A 86 10.14 -17.01 -2.72
N ASP A 87 11.42 -17.22 -2.61
CA ASP A 87 12.12 -17.08 -1.35
C ASP A 87 12.69 -15.72 -1.12
N GLU A 88 12.55 -14.84 -2.06
CA GLU A 88 13.20 -13.54 -1.99
C GLU A 88 12.27 -12.56 -1.32
N VAL A 89 12.31 -12.51 -0.02
CA VAL A 89 11.37 -11.69 0.70
C VAL A 89 11.72 -10.22 0.70
N ASP A 90 12.90 -9.89 0.29
CA ASP A 90 13.32 -8.51 0.29
C ASP A 90 13.10 -7.84 -1.05
N ARG A 91 12.29 -8.42 -1.88
CA ARG A 91 12.05 -7.94 -3.22
C ARG A 91 11.06 -6.80 -3.18
N ILE A 92 11.53 -5.63 -2.94
CA ILE A 92 10.69 -4.45 -2.99
C ILE A 92 11.04 -3.72 -4.26
N ILE A 93 10.06 -3.60 -5.13
CA ILE A 93 10.24 -2.86 -6.35
C ILE A 93 9.53 -1.55 -6.19
N GLY A 94 10.29 -0.51 -6.05
CA GLY A 94 9.73 0.82 -5.98
C GLY A 94 9.35 1.25 -7.36
N LEU A 95 8.10 1.03 -7.70
CA LEU A 95 7.59 1.46 -8.97
C LEU A 95 6.60 2.56 -8.72
N GLU A 96 6.91 3.71 -9.23
CA GLU A 96 5.94 4.79 -9.21
C GLU A 96 5.15 4.74 -10.48
N MET A 97 3.97 4.18 -10.37
CA MET A 97 3.13 4.02 -11.52
C MET A 97 2.31 5.27 -11.76
N GLY A 98 2.32 5.72 -12.98
CA GLY A 98 1.48 6.83 -13.37
C GLY A 98 1.95 8.17 -12.85
N ALA A 99 3.21 8.29 -12.71
CA ALA A 99 3.80 9.55 -12.29
C ALA A 99 3.58 10.62 -13.35
#